data_68e71b0e18b382ecb5df9cccc3fa85f8
#
_entry.id   68e71b0e18b382ecb5df9cccc3fa85f8
#
_cell.length_a   1.000
_cell.length_b   1.000
_cell.length_c   1.000
_cell.angle_alpha   90.00
_cell.angle_beta   90.00
_cell.angle_gamma   90.00
#
_symmetry.space_group_name_H-M   'P 1'
#
loop_
_entity.id
_entity.type
_entity.pdbx_description
1 polymer ?
#
loop_
_entity_poly.entity_id
_entity_poly.type
_entity_poly.pdbx_seq_one_letter_code
_entity_poly.pdbx_strand_id
1 'polypeptide(L)'
;EIEVASHPDLTAVYVWNGTDRGWASTVEDLVADASGTTDTELAVAEAAVGPDDPMVIMYTSGSTAEPKGVIHGHGAVVRHPYNLLPFRDLVPGDVLYTPMPLFWVGGLTYTLVSAMHAGATVVFEERFEAGATLDLIEAERVTHVVGWPHMSRALTEHPSFPDRDLSAVRGGSLDALLPPHLRVGDPELRANSLGMTESLGPHSIELIGSALPENKRGSFGRAVPGIEHRIVEPSTGEEAPEGELGEIWIRGYPLMLGLVGVAEHEVFTPDGWYRTGDVGHLDADGHLYFKGRMGDRIKTSGMNVMPREVELVIEEQPEVMHAFVAGVAHGERGQDVVA
;
A
#
# COMPACT_ATOMS: atom_id res chain seq x y z
N GLU A 1 13.34 0.26 25.75
CA GLU A 1 14.56 -0.57 25.92
C GLU A 1 14.22 -2.01 25.57
N ILE A 2 15.02 -2.64 24.69
CA ILE A 2 14.87 -4.06 24.39
C ILE A 2 15.60 -4.81 25.52
N GLU A 3 14.87 -5.53 26.35
CA GLU A 3 15.48 -6.45 27.31
C GLU A 3 15.93 -7.73 26.57
N VAL A 4 17.15 -7.72 26.03
CA VAL A 4 17.74 -8.88 25.32
C VAL A 4 17.66 -10.16 26.18
N ALA A 5 17.77 -10.03 27.49
CA ALA A 5 17.67 -11.14 28.43
C ALA A 5 16.28 -11.81 28.46
N SER A 6 15.22 -11.14 28.03
CA SER A 6 13.87 -11.70 27.96
C SER A 6 13.57 -12.43 26.63
N HIS A 7 14.53 -12.41 25.68
CA HIS A 7 14.40 -13.02 24.36
C HIS A 7 15.53 -14.06 24.17
N PRO A 8 15.35 -15.31 24.59
CA PRO A 8 16.42 -16.30 24.60
C PRO A 8 16.98 -16.63 23.20
N ASP A 9 16.22 -16.41 22.16
CA ASP A 9 16.65 -16.65 20.77
C ASP A 9 17.35 -15.43 20.14
N LEU A 10 17.37 -14.29 20.82
CA LEU A 10 18.02 -13.05 20.34
C LEU A 10 19.49 -13.06 20.80
N THR A 11 20.40 -13.40 19.89
CA THR A 11 21.83 -13.54 20.19
C THR A 11 22.63 -12.25 20.10
N ALA A 12 22.22 -11.31 19.24
CA ALA A 12 22.86 -10.01 19.07
C ALA A 12 21.88 -8.97 18.54
N VAL A 13 22.14 -7.71 18.87
CA VAL A 13 21.46 -6.55 18.30
C VAL A 13 22.53 -5.59 17.79
N TYR A 14 22.40 -5.17 16.52
CA TYR A 14 23.28 -4.18 15.89
C TYR A 14 22.51 -2.91 15.58
N VAL A 15 23.12 -1.75 15.80
CA VAL A 15 22.55 -0.46 15.46
C VAL A 15 23.33 0.16 14.31
N TRP A 16 22.60 0.60 13.29
CA TRP A 16 23.18 1.16 12.07
C TRP A 16 23.76 2.57 12.29
N ASN A 17 23.03 3.37 13.04
CA ASN A 17 23.43 4.72 13.43
C ASN A 17 23.20 4.89 14.92
N GLY A 18 24.19 5.39 15.64
CA GLY A 18 24.01 5.74 17.04
C GLY A 18 25.21 5.43 17.91
N THR A 19 25.14 5.99 19.08
CA THR A 19 26.14 5.81 20.13
C THR A 19 25.96 4.47 20.82
N ASP A 20 27.04 3.99 21.42
CA ASP A 20 27.11 2.84 22.31
C ASP A 20 25.91 2.78 23.27
N ARG A 21 25.07 1.79 23.07
CA ARG A 21 23.89 1.50 23.90
C ARG A 21 24.14 0.22 24.65
N GLY A 22 25.13 0.04 25.38
CA GLY A 22 25.45 -1.07 26.28
C GLY A 22 24.78 -2.46 26.09
N TRP A 23 23.70 -2.52 25.28
CA TRP A 23 22.95 -3.71 24.91
C TRP A 23 22.95 -3.98 23.39
N ALA A 24 23.57 -3.13 22.58
CA ALA A 24 23.65 -3.27 21.13
C ALA A 24 25.08 -3.01 20.64
N SER A 25 25.49 -3.73 19.62
CA SER A 25 26.75 -3.56 18.91
C SER A 25 26.60 -2.60 17.72
N THR A 26 27.70 -2.17 17.15
CA THR A 26 27.72 -1.27 15.99
C THR A 26 27.70 -2.06 14.68
N VAL A 27 27.55 -1.35 13.55
CA VAL A 27 27.67 -1.97 12.23
C VAL A 27 29.09 -2.46 11.95
N GLU A 28 30.09 -1.81 12.50
CA GLU A 28 31.49 -2.22 12.41
C GLU A 28 31.71 -3.57 13.11
N ASP A 29 31.08 -3.78 14.26
CA ASP A 29 31.10 -5.07 14.95
C ASP A 29 30.41 -6.16 14.12
N LEU A 30 29.26 -5.85 13.49
CA LEU A 30 28.58 -6.78 12.57
C LEU A 30 29.50 -7.22 11.43
N VAL A 31 30.20 -6.27 10.80
CA VAL A 31 31.14 -6.57 9.70
C VAL A 31 32.32 -7.40 10.20
N ALA A 32 32.81 -7.12 11.42
CA ALA A 32 33.89 -7.90 12.06
C ALA A 32 33.44 -9.34 12.36
N ASP A 33 32.23 -9.52 12.92
CA ASP A 33 31.65 -10.83 13.23
C ASP A 33 31.42 -11.65 11.95
N ALA A 34 31.01 -11.01 10.84
CA ALA A 34 30.81 -11.65 9.55
C ALA A 34 32.11 -12.07 8.84
N SER A 35 33.27 -11.58 9.27
CA SER A 35 34.58 -11.80 8.60
C SER A 35 35.00 -13.28 8.54
N GLY A 36 34.41 -14.15 9.37
CA GLY A 36 34.65 -15.60 9.38
C GLY A 36 33.72 -16.40 8.45
N THR A 37 32.67 -15.77 7.89
CA THR A 37 31.71 -16.46 7.02
C THR A 37 32.32 -16.69 5.64
N THR A 38 32.28 -17.92 5.16
CA THR A 38 32.80 -18.29 3.84
C THR A 38 31.71 -18.18 2.76
N ASP A 39 32.13 -17.97 1.49
CA ASP A 39 31.21 -17.98 0.36
C ASP A 39 30.42 -19.29 0.25
N THR A 40 31.01 -20.41 0.68
CA THR A 40 30.35 -21.72 0.68
C THR A 40 29.22 -21.78 1.71
N GLU A 41 29.44 -21.26 2.93
CA GLU A 41 28.42 -21.19 3.98
C GLU A 41 27.28 -20.28 3.55
N LEU A 42 27.60 -19.13 2.96
CA LEU A 42 26.60 -18.21 2.41
C LEU A 42 25.76 -18.90 1.32
N ALA A 43 26.40 -19.55 0.34
CA ALA A 43 25.72 -20.27 -0.73
C ALA A 43 24.81 -21.40 -0.22
N VAL A 44 25.20 -22.10 0.84
CA VAL A 44 24.37 -23.12 1.49
C VAL A 44 23.14 -22.48 2.15
N ALA A 45 23.32 -21.37 2.87
CA ALA A 45 22.21 -20.65 3.49
C ALA A 45 21.23 -20.11 2.46
N GLU A 46 21.73 -19.49 1.38
CA GLU A 46 20.91 -18.97 0.27
C GLU A 46 20.13 -20.11 -0.41
N ALA A 47 20.76 -21.26 -0.66
CA ALA A 47 20.12 -22.41 -1.30
C ALA A 47 19.05 -23.09 -0.42
N ALA A 48 19.08 -22.84 0.88
CA ALA A 48 18.08 -23.37 1.83
C ALA A 48 16.77 -22.55 1.83
N VAL A 49 16.79 -21.33 1.31
CA VAL A 49 15.62 -20.44 1.27
C VAL A 49 14.75 -20.75 0.07
N GLY A 50 13.49 -21.11 0.32
CA GLY A 50 12.46 -21.34 -0.70
C GLY A 50 11.47 -20.19 -0.86
N PRO A 51 10.63 -20.21 -1.90
CA PRO A 51 9.64 -19.17 -2.15
C PRO A 51 8.57 -19.07 -1.07
N ASP A 52 8.29 -20.14 -0.34
CA ASP A 52 7.26 -20.23 0.70
C ASP A 52 7.81 -19.89 2.10
N ASP A 53 9.14 -19.71 2.22
CA ASP A 53 9.73 -19.31 3.49
C ASP A 53 9.37 -17.84 3.81
N PRO A 54 9.12 -17.54 5.11
CA PRO A 54 8.87 -16.16 5.54
C PRO A 54 10.07 -15.23 5.23
N MET A 55 9.80 -14.11 4.57
CA MET A 55 10.81 -13.10 4.24
C MET A 55 10.69 -11.88 5.14
N VAL A 56 9.47 -11.43 5.40
CA VAL A 56 9.22 -10.18 6.11
C VAL A 56 7.93 -10.24 6.91
N ILE A 57 7.94 -9.60 8.08
CA ILE A 57 6.76 -9.34 8.89
C ILE A 57 6.53 -7.82 8.90
N MET A 58 5.37 -7.38 8.42
CA MET A 58 4.99 -5.98 8.42
C MET A 58 3.88 -5.74 9.43
N TYR A 59 4.12 -4.84 10.38
CA TYR A 59 3.12 -4.49 11.37
C TYR A 59 2.21 -3.37 10.86
N THR A 60 0.91 -3.57 11.03
CA THR A 60 -0.12 -2.58 10.69
C THR A 60 -0.93 -2.21 11.93
N SER A 61 -1.40 -0.96 12.00
CA SER A 61 -2.40 -0.55 12.98
C SER A 61 -3.73 -1.22 12.61
N GLY A 62 -4.06 -2.33 13.28
CA GLY A 62 -5.36 -2.99 13.10
C GLY A 62 -6.53 -2.14 13.64
N SER A 63 -7.76 -2.56 13.34
CA SER A 63 -8.98 -2.01 13.98
C SER A 63 -9.06 -2.32 15.48
N THR A 64 -8.14 -3.13 16.00
CA THR A 64 -7.92 -3.44 17.43
C THR A 64 -6.73 -2.62 17.94
N ALA A 65 -6.64 -2.40 19.27
CA ALA A 65 -5.57 -1.63 19.88
C ALA A 65 -4.15 -2.22 19.66
N GLU A 66 -4.04 -3.50 19.35
CA GLU A 66 -2.77 -4.20 19.12
C GLU A 66 -2.43 -4.24 17.62
N PRO A 67 -1.17 -3.89 17.24
CA PRO A 67 -0.69 -4.02 15.87
C PRO A 67 -0.71 -5.48 15.38
N LYS A 68 -1.10 -5.69 14.12
CA LYS A 68 -1.08 -7.00 13.47
C LYS A 68 0.22 -7.19 12.70
N GLY A 69 0.95 -8.27 12.95
CA GLY A 69 2.12 -8.65 12.16
C GLY A 69 1.72 -9.51 10.96
N VAL A 70 1.83 -8.94 9.77
CA VAL A 70 1.50 -9.61 8.49
C VAL A 70 2.75 -10.28 7.95
N ILE A 71 2.69 -11.60 7.75
CA ILE A 71 3.85 -12.42 7.34
C ILE A 71 3.80 -12.66 5.83
N HIS A 72 4.88 -12.32 5.12
CA HIS A 72 4.99 -12.59 3.68
C HIS A 72 6.19 -13.46 3.34
N GLY A 73 6.00 -14.36 2.36
CA GLY A 73 7.04 -15.23 1.85
C GLY A 73 7.87 -14.60 0.74
N HIS A 74 9.07 -15.16 0.52
CA HIS A 74 10.00 -14.71 -0.52
C HIS A 74 9.38 -14.70 -1.91
N GLY A 75 8.64 -15.76 -2.27
CA GLY A 75 8.03 -15.89 -3.60
C GLY A 75 7.03 -14.77 -3.90
N ALA A 76 6.17 -14.43 -2.94
CA ALA A 76 5.19 -13.38 -3.08
C ALA A 76 5.86 -12.00 -3.19
N VAL A 77 6.84 -11.71 -2.30
CA VAL A 77 7.56 -10.42 -2.28
C VAL A 77 8.31 -10.16 -3.58
N VAL A 78 8.86 -11.20 -4.22
CA VAL A 78 9.55 -11.06 -5.50
C VAL A 78 8.55 -11.02 -6.68
N ARG A 79 7.58 -11.96 -6.70
CA ARG A 79 6.71 -12.16 -7.87
C ARG A 79 5.65 -11.07 -8.05
N HIS A 80 5.05 -10.61 -6.97
CA HIS A 80 3.94 -9.65 -7.06
C HIS A 80 4.38 -8.30 -7.67
N PRO A 81 5.46 -7.65 -7.22
CA PRO A 81 5.97 -6.44 -7.86
C PRO A 81 6.27 -6.59 -9.35
N TYR A 82 6.80 -7.75 -9.77
CA TYR A 82 7.01 -8.06 -11.19
C TYR A 82 5.69 -8.04 -11.98
N ASN A 83 4.64 -8.64 -11.44
CA ASN A 83 3.32 -8.67 -12.09
C ASN A 83 2.64 -7.29 -12.15
N LEU A 84 3.07 -6.33 -11.32
CA LEU A 84 2.57 -4.95 -11.35
C LEU A 84 3.27 -4.08 -12.41
N LEU A 85 4.43 -4.46 -12.94
CA LEU A 85 5.19 -3.63 -13.90
C LEU A 85 4.37 -3.20 -15.12
N PRO A 86 3.56 -4.06 -15.78
CA PRO A 86 2.78 -3.65 -16.94
C PRO A 86 1.77 -2.52 -16.68
N PHE A 87 1.41 -2.32 -15.42
CA PHE A 87 0.45 -1.29 -14.99
C PHE A 87 1.12 0.02 -14.54
N ARG A 88 2.45 0.09 -14.55
CA ARG A 88 3.21 1.20 -13.96
C ARG A 88 4.07 1.97 -14.95
N ASP A 89 4.15 1.53 -16.19
CA ASP A 89 4.98 2.12 -17.26
C ASP A 89 6.45 2.36 -16.85
N LEU A 90 7.02 1.42 -16.08
CA LEU A 90 8.41 1.48 -15.64
C LEU A 90 9.32 0.80 -16.66
N VAL A 91 10.39 1.48 -17.02
CA VAL A 91 11.40 0.98 -17.98
C VAL A 91 12.82 1.12 -17.40
N PRO A 92 13.81 0.37 -17.93
CA PRO A 92 15.20 0.52 -17.50
C PRO A 92 15.70 1.97 -17.65
N GLY A 93 16.36 2.44 -16.61
CA GLY A 93 16.88 3.81 -16.54
C GLY A 93 15.92 4.85 -15.95
N ASP A 94 14.70 4.47 -15.61
CA ASP A 94 13.82 5.32 -14.82
C ASP A 94 14.39 5.62 -13.44
N VAL A 95 13.99 6.75 -12.88
CA VAL A 95 14.31 7.17 -11.52
C VAL A 95 13.01 7.38 -10.76
N LEU A 96 12.81 6.55 -9.73
CA LEU A 96 11.62 6.58 -8.88
C LEU A 96 11.93 7.30 -7.59
N TYR A 97 11.08 8.24 -7.21
CA TYR A 97 11.08 8.83 -5.88
C TYR A 97 9.83 8.38 -5.12
N THR A 98 10.02 8.03 -3.85
CA THR A 98 8.94 7.81 -2.89
C THR A 98 9.37 8.19 -1.48
N PRO A 99 8.50 8.86 -0.71
CA PRO A 99 8.70 9.08 0.73
C PRO A 99 8.17 7.91 1.58
N MET A 100 7.64 6.85 0.95
CA MET A 100 7.09 5.70 1.66
C MET A 100 8.23 4.90 2.31
N PRO A 101 8.14 4.62 3.63
CA PRO A 101 9.15 3.85 4.33
C PRO A 101 9.31 2.43 3.76
N LEU A 102 10.55 1.92 3.76
CA LEU A 102 10.86 0.55 3.31
C LEU A 102 10.26 -0.55 4.19
N PHE A 103 9.81 -0.23 5.38
CA PHE A 103 9.09 -1.17 6.26
C PHE A 103 7.58 -1.23 5.98
N TRP A 104 7.10 -0.56 4.91
CA TRP A 104 5.75 -0.65 4.37
C TRP A 104 5.77 -1.30 2.99
N VAL A 105 4.67 -1.94 2.61
CA VAL A 105 4.52 -2.53 1.26
C VAL A 105 4.73 -1.50 0.15
N GLY A 106 4.33 -0.25 0.36
CA GLY A 106 4.53 0.83 -0.61
C GLY A 106 6.00 1.13 -0.89
N GLY A 107 6.83 1.17 0.15
CA GLY A 107 8.27 1.38 -0.01
C GLY A 107 9.01 0.13 -0.48
N LEU A 108 8.80 -1.01 0.20
CA LEU A 108 9.52 -2.24 -0.09
C LEU A 108 9.10 -2.84 -1.44
N THR A 109 7.85 -3.27 -1.57
CA THR A 109 7.43 -4.07 -2.73
C THR A 109 7.03 -3.19 -3.91
N TYR A 110 6.15 -2.20 -3.66
CA TYR A 110 5.64 -1.34 -4.72
C TYR A 110 6.72 -0.41 -5.29
N THR A 111 7.74 -0.02 -4.53
CA THR A 111 8.81 0.84 -5.03
C THR A 111 10.13 0.09 -5.23
N LEU A 112 10.79 -0.38 -4.17
CA LEU A 112 12.14 -0.91 -4.26
C LEU A 112 12.21 -2.18 -5.12
N VAL A 113 11.42 -3.21 -4.81
CA VAL A 113 11.47 -4.47 -5.56
C VAL A 113 10.96 -4.29 -6.99
N SER A 114 9.94 -3.45 -7.22
CA SER A 114 9.51 -3.10 -8.58
C SER A 114 10.61 -2.41 -9.39
N ALA A 115 11.35 -1.47 -8.78
CA ALA A 115 12.46 -0.80 -9.43
C ALA A 115 13.61 -1.78 -9.78
N MET A 116 13.91 -2.71 -8.88
CA MET A 116 14.88 -3.77 -9.15
C MET A 116 14.47 -4.60 -10.38
N HIS A 117 13.22 -4.99 -10.49
CA HIS A 117 12.70 -5.72 -11.65
C HIS A 117 12.74 -4.89 -12.94
N ALA A 118 12.46 -3.59 -12.84
CA ALA A 118 12.46 -2.70 -14.00
C ALA A 118 13.86 -2.28 -14.45
N GLY A 119 14.90 -2.48 -13.64
CA GLY A 119 16.23 -1.91 -13.88
C GLY A 119 16.25 -0.39 -13.70
N ALA A 120 15.46 0.10 -12.75
CA ALA A 120 15.29 1.52 -12.42
C ALA A 120 16.07 1.89 -11.14
N THR A 121 16.36 3.17 -10.99
CA THR A 121 16.96 3.74 -9.79
C THR A 121 15.86 4.14 -8.80
N VAL A 122 16.11 3.99 -7.50
CA VAL A 122 15.21 4.51 -6.46
C VAL A 122 15.93 5.59 -5.67
N VAL A 123 15.23 6.71 -5.46
CA VAL A 123 15.68 7.84 -4.66
C VAL A 123 14.82 7.92 -3.40
N PHE A 124 15.46 7.90 -2.26
CA PHE A 124 14.85 8.01 -0.94
C PHE A 124 15.38 9.25 -0.21
N GLU A 125 14.58 9.76 0.69
CA GLU A 125 14.99 10.78 1.66
C GLU A 125 14.67 10.30 3.09
N GLU A 126 15.42 10.77 4.05
CA GLU A 126 15.22 10.41 5.45
C GLU A 126 13.92 11.00 6.01
N ARG A 127 13.57 12.19 5.55
CA ARG A 127 12.37 12.93 5.97
C ARG A 127 11.84 13.77 4.83
N PHE A 128 10.54 13.65 4.56
CA PHE A 128 9.86 14.54 3.61
C PHE A 128 9.87 15.98 4.09
N GLU A 129 10.44 16.87 3.25
CA GLU A 129 10.36 18.32 3.38
C GLU A 129 10.21 18.90 1.97
N ALA A 130 9.14 19.66 1.72
CA ALA A 130 8.71 20.00 0.36
C ALA A 130 9.79 20.68 -0.49
N GLY A 131 10.56 21.61 0.08
CA GLY A 131 11.63 22.31 -0.63
C GLY A 131 12.78 21.37 -0.97
N ALA A 132 13.28 20.60 0.01
CA ALA A 132 14.34 19.62 -0.17
C ALA A 132 13.93 18.49 -1.13
N THR A 133 12.69 18.05 -1.02
CA THR A 133 12.12 17.04 -1.95
C THR A 133 12.09 17.56 -3.39
N LEU A 134 11.71 18.82 -3.61
CA LEU A 134 11.75 19.44 -4.94
C LEU A 134 13.18 19.54 -5.48
N ASP A 135 14.16 19.94 -4.62
CA ASP A 135 15.57 19.94 -4.98
C ASP A 135 16.04 18.55 -5.41
N LEU A 136 15.64 17.52 -4.68
CA LEU A 136 16.00 16.13 -4.94
C LEU A 136 15.38 15.62 -6.26
N ILE A 137 14.07 15.87 -6.49
CA ILE A 137 13.37 15.47 -7.72
C ILE A 137 14.04 16.09 -8.94
N GLU A 138 14.39 17.37 -8.88
CA GLU A 138 15.05 18.09 -9.96
C GLU A 138 16.49 17.59 -10.19
N ALA A 139 17.29 17.48 -9.14
CA ALA A 139 18.70 17.10 -9.20
C ALA A 139 18.90 15.68 -9.74
N GLU A 140 18.08 14.73 -9.26
CA GLU A 140 18.14 13.32 -9.67
C GLU A 140 17.34 13.03 -10.94
N ARG A 141 16.71 14.06 -11.55
CA ARG A 141 15.86 13.94 -12.74
C ARG A 141 14.83 12.82 -12.61
N VAL A 142 14.12 12.83 -11.48
CA VAL A 142 13.12 11.82 -11.16
C VAL A 142 12.07 11.72 -12.27
N THR A 143 11.81 10.48 -12.73
CA THR A 143 10.83 10.21 -13.79
C THR A 143 9.46 9.81 -13.23
N HIS A 144 9.42 9.19 -12.05
CA HIS A 144 8.19 8.72 -11.40
C HIS A 144 8.16 9.17 -9.94
N VAL A 145 7.14 9.94 -9.60
CA VAL A 145 6.92 10.41 -8.23
C VAL A 145 5.73 9.69 -7.62
N VAL A 146 5.99 8.88 -6.59
CA VAL A 146 4.96 8.09 -5.89
C VAL A 146 4.78 8.64 -4.49
N GLY A 147 3.55 8.91 -4.09
CA GLY A 147 3.23 9.46 -2.77
C GLY A 147 1.72 9.63 -2.58
N TRP A 148 1.35 10.39 -1.56
CA TRP A 148 -0.05 10.65 -1.20
C TRP A 148 -0.51 12.06 -1.58
N PRO A 149 -1.81 12.30 -1.72
CA PRO A 149 -2.35 13.60 -2.14
C PRO A 149 -1.89 14.79 -1.32
N HIS A 150 -1.75 14.66 0.00
CA HIS A 150 -1.25 15.74 0.86
C HIS A 150 0.19 16.16 0.54
N MET A 151 1.02 15.23 0.07
CA MET A 151 2.38 15.53 -0.36
C MET A 151 2.40 16.26 -1.68
N SER A 152 1.56 15.84 -2.63
CA SER A 152 1.36 16.56 -3.90
C SER A 152 1.04 18.02 -3.63
N ARG A 153 0.12 18.28 -2.71
CA ARG A 153 -0.25 19.63 -2.31
C ARG A 153 0.92 20.39 -1.69
N ALA A 154 1.62 19.80 -0.71
CA ALA A 154 2.76 20.44 -0.07
C ALA A 154 3.86 20.82 -1.06
N LEU A 155 4.12 19.98 -2.08
CA LEU A 155 5.07 20.26 -3.14
C LEU A 155 4.60 21.40 -4.06
N THR A 156 3.34 21.37 -4.51
CA THR A 156 2.81 22.37 -5.46
C THR A 156 2.54 23.74 -4.82
N GLU A 157 2.28 23.79 -3.51
CA GLU A 157 2.11 25.06 -2.76
C GLU A 157 3.47 25.66 -2.30
N HIS A 158 4.58 24.90 -2.46
CA HIS A 158 5.88 25.42 -2.06
C HIS A 158 6.31 26.59 -2.97
N PRO A 159 6.81 27.73 -2.41
CA PRO A 159 7.14 28.91 -3.18
C PRO A 159 8.11 28.71 -4.35
N SER A 160 9.01 27.73 -4.25
CA SER A 160 9.97 27.41 -5.32
C SER A 160 9.41 26.52 -6.42
N PHE A 161 8.21 25.96 -6.28
CA PHE A 161 7.65 25.01 -7.24
C PHE A 161 7.57 25.55 -8.67
N PRO A 162 7.15 26.83 -8.92
CA PRO A 162 7.05 27.37 -10.28
C PRO A 162 8.39 27.48 -11.02
N ASP A 163 9.50 27.52 -10.27
CA ASP A 163 10.86 27.72 -10.81
C ASP A 163 11.63 26.39 -11.00
N ARG A 164 10.99 25.24 -10.71
CA ARG A 164 11.61 23.90 -10.78
C ARG A 164 11.55 23.28 -12.18
N ASP A 165 12.65 22.70 -12.60
CA ASP A 165 12.67 21.85 -13.81
C ASP A 165 12.22 20.41 -13.46
N LEU A 166 10.91 20.19 -13.54
CA LEU A 166 10.29 18.88 -13.38
C LEU A 166 10.01 18.18 -14.72
N SER A 167 10.66 18.60 -15.80
CA SER A 167 10.41 18.08 -17.16
C SER A 167 10.72 16.59 -17.34
N ALA A 168 11.50 16.00 -16.43
CA ALA A 168 11.77 14.57 -16.41
C ALA A 168 10.59 13.73 -15.86
N VAL A 169 9.71 14.34 -15.06
CA VAL A 169 8.58 13.63 -14.43
C VAL A 169 7.55 13.26 -15.51
N ARG A 170 7.30 11.95 -15.67
CA ARG A 170 6.38 11.41 -16.67
C ARG A 170 5.35 10.43 -16.10
N GLY A 171 5.47 10.05 -14.84
CA GLY A 171 4.60 9.06 -14.22
C GLY A 171 4.56 9.13 -12.69
N GLY A 172 3.78 8.23 -12.12
CA GLY A 172 3.61 8.09 -10.68
C GLY A 172 2.21 8.43 -10.21
N SER A 173 2.04 8.59 -8.89
CA SER A 173 0.73 8.83 -8.28
C SER A 173 0.43 10.31 -8.02
N LEU A 174 1.41 11.20 -8.18
CA LEU A 174 1.26 12.64 -7.91
C LEU A 174 1.04 13.45 -9.20
N ASP A 175 -0.18 13.39 -9.72
CA ASP A 175 -0.57 14.03 -11.00
C ASP A 175 -0.18 15.49 -11.10
N ALA A 176 -0.26 16.25 -10.01
CA ALA A 176 0.02 17.68 -10.04
C ALA A 176 1.48 18.00 -10.40
N LEU A 177 2.39 17.04 -10.26
CA LEU A 177 3.79 17.15 -10.67
C LEU A 177 4.00 16.78 -12.15
N LEU A 178 3.04 16.09 -12.76
CA LEU A 178 3.12 15.74 -14.19
C LEU A 178 3.02 16.98 -15.08
N PRO A 179 3.63 16.97 -16.26
CA PRO A 179 3.33 17.95 -17.31
C PRO A 179 1.83 18.01 -17.59
N PRO A 180 1.27 19.20 -17.90
CA PRO A 180 -0.19 19.38 -18.06
C PRO A 180 -0.85 18.41 -19.05
N HIS A 181 -0.16 18.02 -20.12
CA HIS A 181 -0.68 17.12 -21.16
C HIS A 181 -0.75 15.64 -20.73
N LEU A 182 -0.11 15.28 -19.60
CA LEU A 182 -0.16 13.94 -19.00
C LEU A 182 -1.15 13.85 -17.83
N ARG A 183 -1.73 14.97 -17.40
CA ARG A 183 -2.68 14.99 -16.29
C ARG A 183 -4.06 14.53 -16.74
N VAL A 184 -4.69 13.71 -15.93
CA VAL A 184 -6.11 13.39 -16.09
C VAL A 184 -6.92 14.49 -15.41
N GLY A 185 -7.73 15.22 -16.20
CA GLY A 185 -8.44 16.39 -15.70
C GLY A 185 -9.54 16.10 -14.68
N ASP A 186 -10.11 14.90 -14.74
CA ASP A 186 -11.14 14.43 -13.81
C ASP A 186 -10.55 13.35 -12.89
N PRO A 187 -10.47 13.60 -11.56
CA PRO A 187 -9.90 12.64 -10.62
C PRO A 187 -10.61 11.28 -10.59
N GLU A 188 -11.92 11.23 -10.85
CA GLU A 188 -12.68 9.97 -10.86
C GLU A 188 -12.46 9.16 -12.14
N LEU A 189 -11.97 9.78 -13.20
CA LEU A 189 -11.55 9.10 -14.43
C LEU A 189 -10.07 8.74 -14.43
N ARG A 190 -9.37 9.01 -13.36
CA ARG A 190 -7.98 8.63 -13.21
C ARG A 190 -7.85 7.15 -12.84
N ALA A 191 -7.04 6.43 -13.60
CA ALA A 191 -6.68 5.05 -13.25
C ALA A 191 -6.07 4.98 -11.85
N ASN A 192 -6.57 4.05 -11.06
CA ASN A 192 -6.22 3.92 -9.64
C ASN A 192 -5.92 2.47 -9.30
N SER A 193 -5.59 2.21 -8.04
CA SER A 193 -5.36 0.87 -7.51
C SER A 193 -5.93 0.77 -6.10
N LEU A 194 -6.37 -0.43 -5.73
CA LEU A 194 -6.72 -0.79 -4.36
C LEU A 194 -5.78 -1.87 -3.88
N GLY A 195 -5.25 -1.68 -2.66
CA GLY A 195 -4.32 -2.63 -2.07
C GLY A 195 -4.25 -2.52 -0.56
N MET A 196 -3.61 -3.50 0.04
CA MET A 196 -3.43 -3.60 1.48
C MET A 196 -2.12 -4.31 1.81
N THR A 197 -1.73 -4.26 3.07
CA THR A 197 -0.51 -4.97 3.50
C THR A 197 -0.65 -6.47 3.28
N GLU A 198 -1.81 -7.03 3.56
CA GLU A 198 -2.11 -8.45 3.46
C GLU A 198 -2.03 -9.02 2.03
N SER A 199 -2.12 -8.15 1.00
CA SER A 199 -1.94 -8.50 -0.41
C SER A 199 -0.63 -8.00 -1.02
N LEU A 200 0.33 -7.57 -0.22
CA LEU A 200 1.63 -7.00 -0.66
C LEU A 200 1.50 -5.74 -1.53
N GLY A 201 0.43 -4.99 -1.39
CA GLY A 201 0.13 -3.82 -2.18
C GLY A 201 -1.13 -4.00 -3.02
N PRO A 202 -1.18 -3.47 -4.25
CA PRO A 202 -2.36 -3.53 -5.09
C PRO A 202 -2.82 -4.96 -5.38
N HIS A 203 -4.07 -5.28 -5.03
CA HIS A 203 -4.76 -6.49 -5.48
C HIS A 203 -5.68 -6.20 -6.67
N SER A 204 -5.97 -4.92 -6.93
CA SER A 204 -6.72 -4.39 -8.07
C SER A 204 -5.98 -3.16 -8.60
N ILE A 205 -5.85 -3.04 -9.92
CA ILE A 205 -5.10 -1.97 -10.56
C ILE A 205 -5.55 -1.75 -12.00
N GLU A 206 -5.44 -0.52 -12.46
CA GLU A 206 -5.46 -0.14 -13.89
C GLU A 206 -4.15 0.55 -14.25
N LEU A 207 -3.87 0.75 -15.53
CA LEU A 207 -2.62 1.39 -15.98
C LEU A 207 -2.46 2.78 -15.37
N ILE A 208 -1.57 2.91 -14.42
CA ILE A 208 -1.34 4.16 -13.67
C ILE A 208 -0.95 5.29 -14.63
N GLY A 209 -1.58 6.44 -14.48
CA GLY A 209 -1.42 7.60 -15.37
C GLY A 209 -2.34 7.61 -16.58
N SER A 210 -3.10 6.55 -16.84
CA SER A 210 -4.13 6.55 -17.90
C SER A 210 -5.45 7.13 -17.42
N ALA A 211 -6.27 7.58 -18.39
CA ALA A 211 -7.66 7.95 -18.13
C ALA A 211 -8.58 6.74 -18.32
N LEU A 212 -9.48 6.53 -17.37
CA LEU A 212 -10.55 5.56 -17.49
C LEU A 212 -11.62 6.06 -18.49
N PRO A 213 -12.29 5.17 -19.21
CA PRO A 213 -13.47 5.56 -19.96
C PRO A 213 -14.62 5.93 -19.00
N GLU A 214 -15.55 6.79 -19.45
CA GLU A 214 -16.62 7.34 -18.61
C GLU A 214 -17.47 6.26 -17.90
N ASN A 215 -17.72 5.12 -18.55
CA ASN A 215 -18.45 4.00 -17.96
C ASN A 215 -17.65 3.21 -16.90
N LYS A 216 -16.41 3.60 -16.61
CA LYS A 216 -15.57 3.02 -15.54
C LYS A 216 -15.19 4.05 -14.48
N ARG A 217 -15.89 5.17 -14.43
CA ARG A 217 -15.69 6.25 -13.45
C ARG A 217 -15.66 5.70 -12.02
N GLY A 218 -14.64 6.08 -11.24
CA GLY A 218 -14.44 5.67 -9.86
C GLY A 218 -13.96 4.22 -9.66
N SER A 219 -13.59 3.52 -10.74
CA SER A 219 -13.04 2.17 -10.66
C SER A 219 -11.62 2.16 -10.11
N PHE A 220 -11.30 1.11 -9.36
CA PHE A 220 -9.95 0.77 -8.90
C PHE A 220 -9.24 -0.25 -9.82
N GLY A 221 -9.74 -0.42 -11.05
CA GLY A 221 -9.21 -1.36 -12.01
C GLY A 221 -9.66 -2.80 -11.77
N ARG A 222 -8.93 -3.74 -12.34
CA ARG A 222 -9.23 -5.18 -12.28
C ARG A 222 -8.24 -5.92 -11.39
N ALA A 223 -8.58 -7.17 -11.06
CA ALA A 223 -7.68 -8.04 -10.33
C ALA A 223 -6.30 -8.13 -11.02
N VAL A 224 -5.24 -7.96 -10.24
CA VAL A 224 -3.88 -8.18 -10.76
C VAL A 224 -3.65 -9.66 -11.09
N PRO A 225 -2.73 -10.00 -12.00
CA PRO A 225 -2.43 -11.39 -12.31
C PRO A 225 -2.10 -12.21 -11.07
N GLY A 226 -2.83 -13.30 -10.86
CA GLY A 226 -2.67 -14.19 -9.71
C GLY A 226 -3.50 -13.83 -8.48
N ILE A 227 -4.37 -12.83 -8.59
CA ILE A 227 -5.43 -12.50 -7.60
C ILE A 227 -6.80 -12.81 -8.20
N GLU A 228 -7.66 -13.35 -7.38
CA GLU A 228 -9.09 -13.49 -7.64
C GLU A 228 -9.88 -12.59 -6.67
N HIS A 229 -10.95 -11.98 -7.14
CA HIS A 229 -11.91 -11.25 -6.32
C HIS A 229 -13.23 -12.02 -6.26
N ARG A 230 -13.88 -11.94 -5.10
CA ARG A 230 -15.26 -12.36 -4.89
C ARG A 230 -15.96 -11.31 -4.05
N ILE A 231 -17.19 -10.98 -4.41
CA ILE A 231 -18.04 -10.10 -3.61
C ILE A 231 -19.01 -10.99 -2.84
N VAL A 232 -19.03 -10.88 -1.53
CA VAL A 232 -19.78 -11.76 -0.64
C VAL A 232 -20.77 -10.96 0.19
N GLU A 233 -22.03 -11.38 0.21
CA GLU A 233 -23.04 -10.82 1.10
C GLU A 233 -22.73 -11.22 2.55
N PRO A 234 -22.39 -10.25 3.44
CA PRO A 234 -21.91 -10.58 4.79
C PRO A 234 -22.90 -11.32 5.68
N SER A 235 -24.22 -11.18 5.40
CA SER A 235 -25.27 -11.79 6.23
C SER A 235 -25.49 -13.27 5.90
N THR A 236 -25.27 -13.68 4.65
CA THR A 236 -25.49 -15.04 4.16
C THR A 236 -24.19 -15.82 3.94
N GLY A 237 -23.08 -15.12 3.66
CA GLY A 237 -21.83 -15.74 3.24
C GLY A 237 -21.83 -16.24 1.81
N GLU A 238 -22.88 -15.91 1.04
CA GLU A 238 -23.04 -16.29 -0.37
C GLU A 238 -22.45 -15.19 -1.28
N GLU A 239 -22.10 -15.57 -2.50
CA GLU A 239 -21.63 -14.61 -3.50
C GLU A 239 -22.76 -13.65 -3.90
N ALA A 240 -22.49 -12.35 -3.83
CA ALA A 240 -23.42 -11.32 -4.21
C ALA A 240 -23.64 -11.31 -5.73
N PRO A 241 -24.86 -11.00 -6.21
CA PRO A 241 -25.10 -10.78 -7.63
C PRO A 241 -24.20 -9.69 -8.22
N GLU A 242 -23.95 -9.77 -9.52
CA GLU A 242 -23.16 -8.75 -10.25
C GLU A 242 -23.69 -7.33 -10.01
N GLY A 243 -22.80 -6.42 -9.68
CA GLY A 243 -23.11 -5.02 -9.39
C GLY A 243 -23.66 -4.76 -7.98
N GLU A 244 -24.00 -5.79 -7.23
CA GLU A 244 -24.48 -5.65 -5.85
C GLU A 244 -23.30 -5.46 -4.87
N LEU A 245 -23.54 -4.71 -3.82
CA LEU A 245 -22.55 -4.44 -2.77
C LEU A 245 -22.38 -5.64 -1.84
N GLY A 246 -21.13 -5.96 -1.53
CA GLY A 246 -20.79 -6.95 -0.53
C GLY A 246 -19.37 -6.75 -0.01
N GLU A 247 -18.92 -7.66 0.85
CA GLU A 247 -17.54 -7.68 1.31
C GLU A 247 -16.64 -8.19 0.17
N ILE A 248 -15.55 -7.48 -0.06
CA ILE A 248 -14.53 -7.88 -1.03
C ILE A 248 -13.68 -8.98 -0.40
N TRP A 249 -13.74 -10.19 -0.96
CA TRP A 249 -12.83 -11.27 -0.62
C TRP A 249 -11.78 -11.43 -1.70
N ILE A 250 -10.56 -11.73 -1.29
CA ILE A 250 -9.44 -11.92 -2.21
C ILE A 250 -8.77 -13.26 -1.98
N ARG A 251 -8.28 -13.87 -3.06
CA ARG A 251 -7.50 -15.10 -3.03
C ARG A 251 -6.38 -15.04 -4.05
N GLY A 252 -5.23 -15.63 -3.73
CA GLY A 252 -4.14 -15.76 -4.67
C GLY A 252 -2.77 -15.78 -4.00
N TYR A 253 -1.73 -16.06 -4.79
CA TYR A 253 -0.36 -16.21 -4.29
C TYR A 253 0.27 -14.94 -3.65
N PRO A 254 -0.15 -13.69 -3.94
CA PRO A 254 0.41 -12.52 -3.27
C PRO A 254 -0.11 -12.31 -1.85
N LEU A 255 -1.11 -13.08 -1.42
CA LEU A 255 -1.60 -12.98 -0.05
C LEU A 255 -0.50 -13.35 0.95
N MET A 256 -0.62 -12.77 2.12
CA MET A 256 0.21 -13.12 3.26
C MET A 256 0.18 -14.63 3.54
N LEU A 257 1.23 -15.15 4.18
CA LEU A 257 1.26 -16.52 4.69
C LEU A 257 0.35 -16.66 5.93
N GLY A 258 0.13 -15.56 6.66
CA GLY A 258 -0.68 -15.51 7.86
C GLY A 258 -0.39 -14.29 8.70
N LEU A 259 -0.95 -14.28 9.91
CA LEU A 259 -0.74 -13.22 10.91
C LEU A 259 0.02 -13.81 12.11
N VAL A 260 0.92 -13.01 12.67
CA VAL A 260 1.69 -13.43 13.86
C VAL A 260 0.75 -13.78 15.01
N GLY A 261 0.87 -15.00 15.51
CA GLY A 261 0.09 -15.48 16.66
C GLY A 261 -1.38 -15.81 16.38
N VAL A 262 -1.82 -15.78 15.11
CA VAL A 262 -3.20 -16.11 14.71
C VAL A 262 -3.20 -17.41 13.91
N ALA A 263 -4.13 -18.30 14.21
CA ALA A 263 -4.24 -19.56 13.49
C ALA A 263 -4.77 -19.34 12.05
N GLU A 264 -4.26 -20.11 11.08
CA GLU A 264 -4.58 -19.95 9.65
C GLU A 264 -6.10 -19.96 9.38
N HIS A 265 -6.84 -20.84 10.03
CA HIS A 265 -8.29 -20.97 9.87
C HIS A 265 -9.10 -19.77 10.42
N GLU A 266 -8.48 -18.91 11.20
CA GLU A 266 -9.07 -17.65 11.67
C GLU A 266 -8.83 -16.51 10.67
N VAL A 267 -7.80 -16.65 9.81
CA VAL A 267 -7.39 -15.66 8.81
C VAL A 267 -8.06 -15.94 7.47
N PHE A 268 -8.03 -17.21 7.04
CA PHE A 268 -8.56 -17.64 5.74
C PHE A 268 -9.76 -18.55 5.87
N THR A 269 -10.62 -18.52 4.86
CA THR A 269 -11.67 -19.53 4.70
C THR A 269 -11.04 -20.88 4.33
N PRO A 270 -11.77 -22.02 4.48
CA PRO A 270 -11.25 -23.34 4.11
C PRO A 270 -10.83 -23.47 2.64
N ASP A 271 -11.37 -22.66 1.75
CA ASP A 271 -11.05 -22.59 0.32
C ASP A 271 -10.07 -21.45 -0.02
N GLY A 272 -9.39 -20.87 1.00
CA GLY A 272 -8.26 -19.96 0.85
C GLY A 272 -8.60 -18.49 0.58
N TRP A 273 -9.84 -18.07 0.81
CA TRP A 273 -10.19 -16.65 0.70
C TRP A 273 -9.83 -15.87 1.95
N TYR A 274 -9.27 -14.68 1.75
CA TYR A 274 -9.07 -13.68 2.78
C TYR A 274 -10.24 -12.67 2.77
N ARG A 275 -10.81 -12.43 3.94
CA ARG A 275 -11.87 -11.44 4.16
C ARG A 275 -11.24 -10.09 4.43
N THR A 276 -11.36 -9.16 3.48
CA THR A 276 -10.65 -7.87 3.58
C THR A 276 -11.27 -6.91 4.59
N GLY A 277 -12.56 -7.06 4.87
CA GLY A 277 -13.36 -6.08 5.60
C GLY A 277 -13.69 -4.84 4.77
N ASP A 278 -13.30 -4.79 3.53
CA ASP A 278 -13.63 -3.74 2.58
C ASP A 278 -14.94 -4.05 1.86
N VAL A 279 -15.74 -3.04 1.56
CA VAL A 279 -17.03 -3.15 0.87
C VAL A 279 -16.93 -2.59 -0.53
N GLY A 280 -17.48 -3.31 -1.49
CA GLY A 280 -17.47 -2.89 -2.89
C GLY A 280 -18.32 -3.79 -3.77
N HIS A 281 -18.20 -3.61 -5.08
CA HIS A 281 -18.82 -4.46 -6.09
C HIS A 281 -17.88 -4.62 -7.29
N LEU A 282 -18.16 -5.63 -8.09
CA LEU A 282 -17.56 -5.83 -9.41
C LEU A 282 -18.59 -5.53 -10.49
N ASP A 283 -18.18 -4.92 -11.58
CA ASP A 283 -19.00 -4.83 -12.79
C ASP A 283 -18.79 -6.05 -13.70
N ALA A 284 -19.58 -6.11 -14.80
CA ALA A 284 -19.55 -7.20 -15.77
C ALA A 284 -18.17 -7.45 -16.42
N ASP A 285 -17.31 -6.45 -16.45
CA ASP A 285 -15.95 -6.53 -17.00
C ASP A 285 -14.91 -6.84 -15.92
N GLY A 286 -15.32 -7.04 -14.66
CA GLY A 286 -14.47 -7.35 -13.52
C GLY A 286 -13.72 -6.15 -12.93
N HIS A 287 -14.19 -4.92 -13.20
CA HIS A 287 -13.65 -3.73 -12.53
C HIS A 287 -14.21 -3.61 -11.12
N LEU A 288 -13.31 -3.32 -10.19
CA LEU A 288 -13.62 -3.19 -8.77
C LEU A 288 -13.96 -1.74 -8.41
N TYR A 289 -15.06 -1.58 -7.66
CA TYR A 289 -15.50 -0.31 -7.09
C TYR A 289 -15.52 -0.41 -5.59
N PHE A 290 -14.62 0.29 -4.93
CA PHE A 290 -14.51 0.34 -3.47
C PHE A 290 -15.47 1.39 -2.90
N LYS A 291 -16.18 1.05 -1.81
CA LYS A 291 -17.17 1.91 -1.15
C LYS A 291 -16.84 2.27 0.29
N GLY A 292 -15.84 1.64 0.87
CA GLY A 292 -15.40 1.89 2.24
C GLY A 292 -15.19 0.61 3.04
N ARG A 293 -14.94 0.77 4.34
CA ARG A 293 -14.75 -0.36 5.25
C ARG A 293 -16.04 -0.78 5.95
N MET A 294 -16.20 -2.07 6.16
CA MET A 294 -17.38 -2.64 6.84
C MET A 294 -17.48 -2.16 8.29
N GLY A 295 -16.34 -1.96 8.97
CA GLY A 295 -16.27 -1.44 10.33
C GLY A 295 -16.64 0.03 10.48
N ASP A 296 -16.49 0.82 9.42
CA ASP A 296 -16.75 2.26 9.44
C ASP A 296 -18.22 2.59 9.11
N ARG A 297 -19.00 1.59 8.72
CA ARG A 297 -20.40 1.75 8.34
C ARG A 297 -21.24 2.28 9.50
N ILE A 298 -21.87 3.42 9.28
CA ILE A 298 -22.76 4.07 10.25
C ILE A 298 -24.14 3.44 10.14
N LYS A 299 -24.68 2.95 11.26
CA LYS A 299 -26.05 2.41 11.35
C LYS A 299 -26.98 3.46 11.95
N THR A 300 -27.77 4.14 11.11
CA THR A 300 -28.70 5.17 11.54
C THR A 300 -30.14 4.82 11.12
N SER A 301 -31.06 4.76 12.07
CA SER A 301 -32.49 4.49 11.84
C SER A 301 -32.76 3.24 10.98
N GLY A 302 -31.93 2.19 11.12
CA GLY A 302 -32.01 0.95 10.34
C GLY A 302 -31.38 1.02 8.95
N MET A 303 -30.89 2.19 8.53
CA MET A 303 -30.14 2.37 7.28
C MET A 303 -28.64 2.24 7.54
N ASN A 304 -27.93 1.83 6.49
CA ASN A 304 -26.47 1.78 6.48
C ASN A 304 -25.95 2.97 5.66
N VAL A 305 -25.11 3.79 6.25
CA VAL A 305 -24.44 4.91 5.59
C VAL A 305 -22.97 4.64 5.57
N MET A 306 -22.36 4.70 4.39
CA MET A 306 -20.91 4.62 4.25
C MET A 306 -20.32 6.03 4.40
N PRO A 307 -19.44 6.28 5.39
CA PRO A 307 -18.82 7.59 5.61
C PRO A 307 -18.28 8.21 4.34
N ARG A 308 -17.57 7.44 3.54
CA ARG A 308 -16.93 7.94 2.31
C ARG A 308 -17.92 8.47 1.27
N GLU A 309 -19.11 7.92 1.17
CA GLU A 309 -20.14 8.43 0.25
C GLU A 309 -20.60 9.85 0.64
N VAL A 310 -20.72 10.10 1.94
CA VAL A 310 -21.09 11.41 2.46
C VAL A 310 -19.93 12.40 2.35
N GLU A 311 -18.70 11.94 2.67
CA GLU A 311 -17.47 12.74 2.55
C GLU A 311 -17.28 13.25 1.13
N LEU A 312 -17.43 12.39 0.11
CA LEU A 312 -17.29 12.76 -1.31
C LEU A 312 -18.27 13.88 -1.70
N VAL A 313 -19.54 13.78 -1.27
CA VAL A 313 -20.54 14.82 -1.55
C VAL A 313 -20.21 16.14 -0.86
N ILE A 314 -19.66 16.10 0.35
CA ILE A 314 -19.24 17.30 1.08
C ILE A 314 -18.00 17.92 0.40
N GLU A 315 -17.05 17.08 -0.01
CA GLU A 315 -15.81 17.49 -0.68
C GLU A 315 -16.05 18.07 -2.10
N GLU A 316 -17.24 17.90 -2.71
CA GLU A 316 -17.64 18.61 -3.94
C GLU A 316 -17.82 20.12 -3.74
N GLN A 317 -17.97 20.59 -2.49
CA GLN A 317 -18.07 22.00 -2.21
C GLN A 317 -16.70 22.69 -2.33
N PRO A 318 -16.56 23.78 -3.09
CA PRO A 318 -15.25 24.41 -3.34
C PRO A 318 -14.50 24.88 -2.08
N GLU A 319 -15.25 25.12 -1.00
CA GLU A 319 -14.72 25.59 0.27
C GLU A 319 -14.25 24.45 1.18
N VAL A 320 -14.58 23.18 0.83
CA VAL A 320 -14.24 22.00 1.64
C VAL A 320 -13.04 21.29 1.01
N MET A 321 -11.98 21.19 1.79
CA MET A 321 -10.76 20.50 1.37
C MET A 321 -10.81 19.00 1.70
N HIS A 322 -11.30 18.66 2.87
CA HIS A 322 -11.51 17.30 3.35
C HIS A 322 -12.72 17.26 4.27
N ALA A 323 -13.49 16.19 4.16
CA ALA A 323 -14.56 15.86 5.07
C ALA A 323 -14.23 14.54 5.81
N PHE A 324 -14.62 14.47 7.07
CA PHE A 324 -14.55 13.24 7.87
C PHE A 324 -15.93 12.99 8.43
N VAL A 325 -16.51 11.83 8.12
CA VAL A 325 -17.83 11.44 8.55
C VAL A 325 -17.74 10.31 9.55
N ALA A 326 -18.42 10.44 10.67
CA ALA A 326 -18.43 9.45 11.73
C ALA A 326 -19.83 9.20 12.27
N GLY A 327 -20.05 7.99 12.80
CA GLY A 327 -21.26 7.63 13.52
C GLY A 327 -21.13 7.99 15.00
N VAL A 328 -21.98 8.87 15.48
CA VAL A 328 -22.07 9.21 16.91
C VAL A 328 -23.27 8.50 17.52
N ALA A 329 -23.07 7.81 18.65
CA ALA A 329 -24.14 7.06 19.30
C ALA A 329 -25.36 7.93 19.62
N HIS A 330 -26.56 7.47 19.23
CA HIS A 330 -27.84 8.14 19.46
C HIS A 330 -28.89 7.14 20.00
N GLY A 331 -29.57 7.50 21.08
CA GLY A 331 -30.44 6.60 21.82
C GLY A 331 -31.60 5.98 21.04
N GLU A 332 -32.14 6.68 20.04
CA GLU A 332 -33.29 6.21 19.23
C GLU A 332 -32.90 5.72 17.86
N ARG A 333 -31.83 6.27 17.25
CA ARG A 333 -31.43 6.00 15.87
C ARG A 333 -30.29 4.99 15.75
N GLY A 334 -29.71 4.58 16.88
CA GLY A 334 -28.46 3.82 16.94
C GLY A 334 -27.26 4.75 16.81
N GLN A 335 -27.09 5.39 15.66
CA GLN A 335 -26.04 6.40 15.43
C GLN A 335 -26.62 7.60 14.65
N ASP A 336 -26.07 8.79 14.90
CA ASP A 336 -26.22 9.96 14.03
C ASP A 336 -25.00 10.08 13.12
N VAL A 337 -25.24 10.50 11.88
CA VAL A 337 -24.18 10.81 10.92
C VAL A 337 -23.69 12.22 11.17
N VAL A 338 -22.40 12.38 11.47
CA VAL A 338 -21.77 13.68 11.75
C VAL A 338 -20.57 13.84 10.83
N ALA A 339 -20.44 15.05 10.26
CA ALA A 339 -19.34 15.43 9.39
C ALA A 339 -18.58 16.64 9.93
#